data_7394bfe6234e7515dcbfa1c5ae8dea48
#
_entry.id   7394bfe6234e7515dcbfa1c5ae8dea48
#
_cell.length_a   1.000
_cell.length_b   1.000
_cell.length_c   1.000
_cell.angle_alpha   90.00
_cell.angle_beta   90.00
_cell.angle_gamma   90.00
#
_symmetry.space_group_name_H-M   'P 1'
#
loop_
_entity.id
_entity.type
_entity.pdbx_description
1 polymer ?
#
loop_
_entity_poly.entity_id
_entity_poly.type
_entity_poly.pdbx_seq_one_letter_code
_entity_poly.pdbx_strand_id
1 'polypeptide(L)'
;MPKLADKCAGLRIFPDAEGKLNLSARELGYSALVVSQFTLYGDTKKGYRPSFIKAAKPPLSVDAYELFLAEMNKHGLKDVQHGEFGADMQVSLVNEGPCTIIIDTDEWHKGEK
;
A
#
# COMPACT_ATOMS: atom_id res chain seq x y z
N MET A 1 -1.10 11.24 -4.50
CA MET A 1 -0.50 10.54 -3.36
C MET A 1 -1.06 10.93 -1.98
N PRO A 2 -1.38 12.19 -1.70
CA PRO A 2 -1.97 12.53 -0.39
C PRO A 2 -3.24 11.76 -0.08
N LYS A 3 -4.14 11.65 -1.04
CA LYS A 3 -5.41 10.94 -0.87
C LYS A 3 -5.22 9.45 -0.62
N LEU A 4 -4.26 8.82 -1.33
CA LEU A 4 -3.96 7.40 -1.15
C LEU A 4 -3.35 7.15 0.23
N ALA A 5 -2.39 7.97 0.65
CA ALA A 5 -1.76 7.84 1.96
C ALA A 5 -2.77 8.06 3.09
N ASP A 6 -3.65 9.05 2.97
CA ASP A 6 -4.72 9.28 3.93
C ASP A 6 -5.65 8.07 4.03
N LYS A 7 -6.03 7.51 2.88
CA LYS A 7 -6.87 6.31 2.83
C LYS A 7 -6.20 5.14 3.56
N CYS A 8 -4.92 4.89 3.27
CA CYS A 8 -4.19 3.78 3.90
C CYS A 8 -4.09 3.94 5.42
N ALA A 9 -3.75 5.14 5.90
CA ALA A 9 -3.60 5.39 7.32
C ALA A 9 -4.94 5.37 8.07
N GLY A 10 -6.01 5.73 7.37
CA GLY A 10 -7.34 5.88 7.95
C GLY A 10 -8.29 4.71 7.74
N LEU A 11 -7.88 3.67 7.02
CA LEU A 11 -8.73 2.50 6.83
C LEU A 11 -9.11 1.88 8.18
N ARG A 12 -10.40 1.62 8.34
CA ARG A 12 -10.95 1.10 9.59
C ARG A 12 -10.93 -0.41 9.58
N ILE A 13 -9.73 -0.98 9.60
CA ILE A 13 -9.47 -2.41 9.42
C ILE A 13 -9.04 -3.13 10.70
N PHE A 14 -9.02 -2.43 11.82
CA PHE A 14 -8.70 -3.04 13.12
C PHE A 14 -9.97 -3.18 13.96
N PRO A 15 -10.12 -4.31 14.68
CA PRO A 15 -11.35 -4.54 15.41
C PRO A 15 -11.50 -3.60 16.61
N ASP A 16 -12.73 -3.19 16.84
CA ASP A 16 -13.12 -2.44 18.04
C ASP A 16 -13.45 -3.38 19.20
N ALA A 17 -13.94 -2.82 20.30
CA ALA A 17 -14.29 -3.60 21.48
C ALA A 17 -15.38 -4.64 21.21
N GLU A 18 -16.16 -4.47 20.15
CA GLU A 18 -17.23 -5.40 19.75
C GLU A 18 -16.77 -6.39 18.68
N GLY A 19 -15.50 -6.36 18.28
CA GLY A 19 -14.94 -7.23 17.26
C GLY A 19 -15.23 -6.81 15.84
N LYS A 20 -15.79 -5.62 15.62
CA LYS A 20 -16.08 -5.11 14.28
C LYS A 20 -14.90 -4.30 13.74
N LEU A 21 -14.63 -4.41 12.45
CA LEU A 21 -13.60 -3.60 11.79
C LEU A 21 -14.03 -2.14 11.81
N ASN A 22 -13.43 -1.34 12.66
CA ASN A 22 -13.87 0.02 12.92
C ASN A 22 -12.77 1.00 13.23
N LEU A 23 -11.61 0.54 13.66
CA LEU A 23 -10.52 1.40 14.10
C LEU A 23 -9.41 1.45 13.05
N SER A 24 -8.77 2.60 12.91
CA SER A 24 -7.69 2.81 11.95
C SER A 24 -6.32 2.73 12.61
N ALA A 25 -5.28 2.51 11.80
CA ALA A 25 -3.91 2.48 12.29
C ALA A 25 -3.50 3.81 12.91
N ARG A 26 -3.91 4.93 12.31
CA ARG A 26 -3.52 6.25 12.83
C ARG A 26 -4.17 6.57 14.18
N GLU A 27 -5.42 6.19 14.39
CA GLU A 27 -6.05 6.45 15.68
C GLU A 27 -5.55 5.53 16.78
N LEU A 28 -5.08 4.34 16.43
CA LEU A 28 -4.50 3.39 17.38
C LEU A 28 -3.01 3.64 17.63
N GLY A 29 -2.38 4.53 16.88
CA GLY A 29 -0.95 4.78 16.98
C GLY A 29 -0.10 3.62 16.48
N TYR A 30 -0.57 2.90 15.47
CA TYR A 30 0.16 1.79 14.87
C TYR A 30 1.14 2.29 13.82
N SER A 31 2.01 1.40 13.40
CA SER A 31 3.07 1.69 12.44
C SER A 31 2.76 1.09 11.08
N ALA A 32 3.50 1.50 10.06
CA ALA A 32 3.40 0.96 8.72
C ALA A 32 4.77 0.55 8.20
N LEU A 33 4.79 -0.51 7.41
CA LEU A 33 5.93 -0.90 6.60
C LEU A 33 5.51 -0.78 5.14
N VAL A 34 6.21 0.06 4.39
CA VAL A 34 5.89 0.33 2.99
C VAL A 34 6.95 -0.34 2.11
N VAL A 35 6.49 -1.19 1.21
CA VAL A 35 7.36 -1.94 0.30
C VAL A 35 6.87 -1.74 -1.12
N SER A 36 7.77 -1.32 -2.01
CA SER A 36 7.46 -1.24 -3.43
C SER A 36 7.37 -2.64 -4.04
N GLN A 37 6.45 -2.84 -4.98
CA GLN A 37 6.24 -4.15 -5.59
C GLN A 37 5.71 -4.00 -7.01
N PHE A 38 6.60 -3.92 -8.01
CA PHE A 38 6.19 -3.75 -9.40
C PHE A 38 5.54 -5.02 -9.96
N THR A 39 5.86 -6.17 -9.40
CA THR A 39 5.31 -7.45 -9.88
C THR A 39 3.82 -7.61 -9.65
N LEU A 40 3.19 -6.69 -8.89
CA LEU A 40 1.72 -6.64 -8.81
C LEU A 40 1.08 -6.36 -10.16
N TYR A 41 1.82 -5.78 -11.11
CA TYR A 41 1.38 -5.58 -12.48
C TYR A 41 1.67 -6.79 -13.38
N GLY A 42 2.08 -7.90 -12.82
CA GLY A 42 2.37 -9.11 -13.58
C GLY A 42 1.16 -9.59 -14.38
N ASP A 43 1.31 -9.65 -15.70
CA ASP A 43 0.28 -10.14 -16.60
C ASP A 43 0.59 -11.59 -16.94
N THR A 44 -0.33 -12.49 -16.59
CA THR A 44 -0.17 -13.92 -16.74
C THR A 44 -1.08 -14.51 -17.82
N LYS A 45 -1.65 -13.68 -18.68
CA LYS A 45 -2.60 -14.13 -19.70
C LYS A 45 -1.99 -15.07 -20.73
N LYS A 46 -0.69 -14.93 -21.02
CA LYS A 46 0.00 -15.74 -22.01
C LYS A 46 1.12 -16.55 -21.39
N GLY A 47 0.98 -17.87 -21.41
CA GLY A 47 2.02 -18.77 -20.94
C GLY A 47 2.33 -18.65 -19.45
N TYR A 48 3.55 -19.01 -19.09
CA TYR A 48 3.96 -19.08 -17.68
C TYR A 48 4.95 -18.00 -17.27
N ARG A 49 5.36 -17.16 -18.22
CA ARG A 49 6.27 -16.06 -17.94
C ARG A 49 5.47 -14.78 -17.78
N PRO A 50 5.36 -14.22 -16.56
CA PRO A 50 4.60 -12.99 -16.38
C PRO A 50 5.25 -11.81 -17.10
N SER A 51 4.42 -10.93 -17.62
CA SER A 51 4.86 -9.67 -18.25
C SER A 51 4.63 -8.52 -17.29
N PHE A 52 5.60 -7.61 -17.18
CA PHE A 52 5.54 -6.45 -16.29
C PHE A 52 5.52 -5.13 -17.05
N ILE A 53 5.15 -5.15 -18.33
CA ILE A 53 5.22 -3.95 -19.18
C ILE A 53 4.27 -2.84 -18.71
N LYS A 54 3.23 -3.18 -17.96
CA LYS A 54 2.28 -2.19 -17.43
C LYS A 54 2.77 -1.48 -16.18
N ALA A 55 3.81 -1.99 -15.54
CA ALA A 55 4.38 -1.34 -14.36
C ALA A 55 5.10 -0.06 -14.77
N ALA A 56 4.91 1.00 -14.00
CA ALA A 56 5.63 2.24 -14.23
C ALA A 56 7.14 2.03 -14.05
N LYS A 57 7.92 2.78 -14.82
CA LYS A 57 9.38 2.67 -14.81
C LYS A 57 10.01 3.90 -14.14
N PRO A 58 11.25 3.77 -13.61
CA PRO A 58 11.99 4.94 -13.16
C PRO A 58 12.17 5.97 -14.30
N PRO A 59 12.21 7.29 -13.99
CA PRO A 59 12.17 7.86 -12.65
C PRO A 59 10.77 8.02 -12.05
N LEU A 60 9.70 7.90 -12.85
CA LEU A 60 8.33 8.11 -12.37
C LEU A 60 7.98 7.20 -11.20
N SER A 61 8.33 5.92 -11.30
CA SER A 61 8.00 4.94 -10.25
C SER A 61 8.71 5.25 -8.94
N VAL A 62 9.97 5.67 -9.01
CA VAL A 62 10.75 6.04 -7.82
C VAL A 62 10.17 7.29 -7.18
N ASP A 63 9.88 8.31 -7.98
CA ASP A 63 9.33 9.58 -7.49
C ASP A 63 7.98 9.37 -6.82
N ALA A 64 7.12 8.53 -7.40
CA ALA A 64 5.82 8.21 -6.82
C ALA A 64 5.97 7.48 -5.48
N TYR A 65 6.90 6.55 -5.39
CA TYR A 65 7.17 5.81 -4.16
C TYR A 65 7.67 6.75 -3.05
N GLU A 66 8.63 7.61 -3.36
CA GLU A 66 9.17 8.58 -2.40
C GLU A 66 8.10 9.57 -1.93
N LEU A 67 7.24 10.01 -2.84
CA LEU A 67 6.13 10.89 -2.49
C LEU A 67 5.14 10.19 -1.56
N PHE A 68 4.82 8.93 -1.82
CA PHE A 68 3.94 8.16 -0.96
C PHE A 68 4.52 8.02 0.45
N LEU A 69 5.82 7.72 0.56
CA LEU A 69 6.49 7.65 1.86
C LEU A 69 6.40 8.97 2.62
N ALA A 70 6.67 10.08 1.93
CA ALA A 70 6.59 11.40 2.54
C ALA A 70 5.16 11.69 3.03
N GLU A 71 4.15 11.33 2.24
CA GLU A 71 2.76 11.53 2.61
C GLU A 71 2.34 10.64 3.78
N MET A 72 2.79 9.38 3.82
CA MET A 72 2.46 8.49 4.93
C MET A 72 2.95 9.04 6.28
N ASN A 73 4.08 9.73 6.28
CA ASN A 73 4.62 10.34 7.50
C ASN A 73 3.79 11.49 8.04
N LYS A 74 2.80 11.97 7.28
CA LYS A 74 1.95 13.10 7.66
C LYS A 74 0.61 12.68 8.28
N HIS A 75 0.31 11.38 8.37
CA HIS A 75 -1.05 10.93 8.68
C HIS A 75 -1.20 10.26 10.06
N GLY A 76 -0.36 10.62 11.01
CA GLY A 76 -0.58 10.26 12.42
C GLY A 76 -0.16 8.86 12.82
N LEU A 77 0.55 8.14 11.96
CA LEU A 77 1.11 6.84 12.32
C LEU A 77 2.27 7.02 13.29
N LYS A 78 2.48 6.03 14.15
CA LYS A 78 3.57 6.06 15.13
C LYS A 78 4.91 6.06 14.43
N ASP A 79 5.07 5.22 13.39
CA ASP A 79 6.33 5.06 12.67
C ASP A 79 6.03 4.54 11.27
N VAL A 80 6.79 5.01 10.29
CA VAL A 80 6.70 4.53 8.91
C VAL A 80 8.08 4.07 8.50
N GLN A 81 8.23 2.77 8.34
CA GLN A 81 9.45 2.15 7.82
C GLN A 81 9.23 1.75 6.37
N HIS A 82 10.30 1.50 5.66
CA HIS A 82 10.20 1.13 4.24
C HIS A 82 11.33 0.21 3.82
N GLY A 83 11.09 -0.51 2.73
CA GLY A 83 12.13 -1.23 2.03
C GLY A 83 12.91 -0.32 1.10
N GLU A 84 13.78 -0.91 0.29
CA GLU A 84 14.56 -0.19 -0.72
C GLU A 84 13.95 -0.43 -2.09
N PHE A 85 13.65 0.64 -2.81
CA PHE A 85 13.02 0.54 -4.13
C PHE A 85 13.88 -0.30 -5.08
N GLY A 86 13.24 -1.30 -5.70
CA GLY A 86 13.89 -2.16 -6.70
C GLY A 86 14.85 -3.19 -6.15
N ALA A 87 15.05 -3.25 -4.83
CA ALA A 87 15.95 -4.23 -4.23
C ALA A 87 15.31 -5.61 -4.14
N ASP A 88 16.14 -6.63 -4.09
CA ASP A 88 15.72 -7.98 -3.76
C ASP A 88 15.59 -8.08 -2.25
N MET A 89 14.34 -8.14 -1.77
CA MET A 89 14.05 -8.06 -0.34
C MET A 89 13.43 -9.35 0.19
N GLN A 90 13.79 -9.69 1.42
CA GLN A 90 13.08 -10.71 2.17
C GLN A 90 12.19 -10.01 3.20
N VAL A 91 10.89 -10.29 3.14
CA VAL A 91 9.91 -9.67 4.02
C VAL A 91 9.34 -10.73 4.94
N SER A 92 9.58 -10.56 6.25
CA SER A 92 9.03 -11.47 7.26
C SER A 92 7.88 -10.79 7.98
N LEU A 93 6.77 -11.48 8.09
CA LEU A 93 5.60 -10.94 8.79
C LEU A 93 4.72 -12.06 9.31
N VAL A 94 3.86 -11.70 10.25
CA VAL A 94 2.76 -12.56 10.66
C VAL A 94 1.47 -11.85 10.22
N ASN A 95 0.71 -12.49 9.34
CA ASN A 95 -0.57 -11.94 8.91
C ASN A 95 -1.65 -12.40 9.88
N GLU A 96 -1.96 -11.53 10.81
CA GLU A 96 -3.05 -11.78 11.75
C GLU A 96 -4.34 -11.26 11.11
N GLY A 97 -5.13 -12.21 10.66
CA GLY A 97 -6.29 -11.80 9.92
C GLY A 97 -7.22 -12.97 9.64
N PRO A 98 -7.56 -13.20 8.39
CA PRO A 98 -7.04 -12.51 7.20
C PRO A 98 -7.63 -11.11 7.01
N CYS A 99 -6.80 -10.12 6.74
CA CYS A 99 -7.25 -8.80 6.34
C CYS A 99 -6.29 -8.23 5.29
N THR A 100 -6.63 -8.45 4.03
CA THR A 100 -5.88 -7.91 2.89
C THR A 100 -6.81 -7.02 2.09
N ILE A 101 -6.43 -5.78 1.90
CA ILE A 101 -7.22 -4.80 1.16
C ILE A 101 -6.42 -4.35 -0.05
N ILE A 102 -7.08 -4.32 -1.20
CA ILE A 102 -6.50 -3.82 -2.45
C ILE A 102 -7.11 -2.46 -2.73
N ILE A 103 -6.26 -1.46 -2.93
CA ILE A 103 -6.69 -0.13 -3.34
C ILE A 103 -6.06 0.17 -4.68
N ASP A 104 -6.89 0.35 -5.69
CA ASP A 104 -6.47 0.78 -7.03
C ASP A 104 -7.03 2.16 -7.28
N THR A 105 -6.14 3.15 -7.39
CA THR A 105 -6.56 4.54 -7.57
C THR A 105 -7.30 4.78 -8.88
N ASP A 106 -7.12 3.92 -9.87
CA ASP A 106 -7.88 4.01 -11.12
C ASP A 106 -9.38 3.84 -10.88
N GLU A 107 -9.76 3.06 -9.88
CA GLU A 107 -11.16 2.86 -9.53
C GLU A 107 -11.81 4.14 -8.99
N TRP A 108 -11.03 5.03 -8.43
CA TRP A 108 -11.55 6.31 -7.92
C TRP A 108 -12.01 7.22 -9.05
N HIS A 109 -11.35 7.16 -10.19
CA HIS A 109 -11.70 7.97 -11.36
C HIS A 109 -12.99 7.49 -12.01
N LYS A 110 -13.27 6.20 -11.95
CA LYS A 110 -14.50 5.62 -12.49
C LYS A 110 -15.73 6.07 -11.73
N GLY A 111 -15.62 6.38 -10.45
CA GLY A 111 -16.70 6.84 -9.62
C GLY A 111 -16.88 8.36 -9.61
N GLU A 112 -15.94 9.10 -10.16
CA GLU A 112 -15.95 10.56 -10.23
C GLU A 112 -16.56 11.01 -11.55
N LYS A 113 -17.81 11.33 -11.55
CA LYS A 113 -18.50 11.86 -12.74
C LYS A 113 -19.13 13.18 -12.45
#